data_431afa3c8adc2bf86a2a96cd9b110aa4
#
_entry.id   431afa3c8adc2bf86a2a96cd9b110aa4
#
_cell.length_a   1.000
_cell.length_b   1.000
_cell.length_c   1.000
_cell.angle_alpha   90.00
_cell.angle_beta   90.00
_cell.angle_gamma   90.00
#
_symmetry.space_group_name_H-M   'P 1'
#
loop_
_entity.id
_entity.type
_entity.pdbx_description
1 polymer ?
#
loop_
_entity_poly.entity_id
_entity_poly.type
_entity_poly.pdbx_seq_one_letter_code
_entity_poly.pdbx_strand_id
1 'polypeptide(L)'
;MRIDILSKEYPPEIYGGAGVHVAELTRALRRRDDVDVRVRAFGGDRDEAGTWSYAEDARLRAANAALATMGVDLAMAADVVASPDGAPAADLVHSHTWYANLGGHVASLLGGVPHVVSAHSLEPLRPWKAEQLGGGYALSSWVERTAYESAAAIIAVSHGMRADILRSYP
;
A
#
# COMPACT_ATOMS: atom_id res chain seq x y z
N MET A 1 4.86 11.92 15.63
CA MET A 1 4.46 11.82 14.21
C MET A 1 3.72 10.51 14.03
N ARG A 2 2.50 10.52 13.43
CA ARG A 2 1.74 9.30 13.11
C ARG A 2 1.97 8.89 11.65
N ILE A 3 2.34 7.64 11.43
CA ILE A 3 2.52 7.03 10.10
C ILE A 3 1.52 5.90 9.94
N ASP A 4 0.67 5.96 8.93
CA ASP A 4 -0.18 4.84 8.51
C ASP A 4 0.51 4.07 7.37
N ILE A 5 0.92 2.82 7.62
CA ILE A 5 1.53 1.92 6.65
C ILE A 5 0.43 1.04 6.04
N LEU A 6 0.31 1.07 4.71
CA LEU A 6 -0.65 0.28 3.95
C LEU A 6 0.10 -0.81 3.18
N SER A 7 -0.31 -2.07 3.37
CA SER A 7 0.36 -3.20 2.72
C SER A 7 -0.59 -4.36 2.46
N LYS A 8 -0.34 -5.11 1.38
CA LYS A 8 -1.00 -6.39 1.17
C LYS A 8 -0.46 -7.47 2.09
N GLU A 9 0.85 -7.47 2.33
CA GLU A 9 1.54 -8.47 3.13
C GLU A 9 1.93 -7.90 4.48
N TYR A 10 1.52 -8.57 5.55
CA TYR A 10 1.95 -8.31 6.92
C TYR A 10 1.75 -9.57 7.76
N PRO A 11 2.55 -9.83 8.81
CA PRO A 11 2.39 -11.03 9.62
C PRO A 11 0.94 -11.26 10.11
N PRO A 12 0.45 -12.51 10.14
CA PRO A 12 1.15 -13.74 9.76
C PRO A 12 1.18 -14.03 8.26
N GLU A 13 0.52 -13.25 7.43
CA GLU A 13 0.35 -13.48 5.99
C GLU A 13 1.49 -12.81 5.19
N ILE A 14 2.66 -13.46 5.18
CA ILE A 14 3.82 -13.05 4.38
C ILE A 14 4.14 -14.15 3.37
N TYR A 15 4.25 -13.78 2.09
CA TYR A 15 4.62 -14.69 1.01
C TYR A 15 5.76 -14.15 0.12
N GLY A 16 6.27 -12.94 0.39
CA GLY A 16 7.33 -12.33 -0.39
C GLY A 16 8.22 -11.37 0.40
N GLY A 17 9.25 -10.87 -0.27
CA GLY A 17 10.21 -9.93 0.32
C GLY A 17 9.57 -8.60 0.75
N ALA A 18 8.48 -8.20 0.10
CA ALA A 18 7.74 -6.98 0.46
C ALA A 18 7.18 -7.09 1.87
N GLY A 19 6.54 -8.22 2.21
CA GLY A 19 5.98 -8.44 3.54
C GLY A 19 7.04 -8.49 4.64
N VAL A 20 8.19 -9.12 4.37
CA VAL A 20 9.35 -9.11 5.29
C VAL A 20 9.82 -7.68 5.51
N HIS A 21 9.97 -6.89 4.43
CA HIS A 21 10.39 -5.50 4.53
C HIS A 21 9.40 -4.68 5.38
N VAL A 22 8.10 -4.80 5.14
CA VAL A 22 7.06 -4.08 5.90
C VAL A 22 7.12 -4.43 7.38
N ALA A 23 7.24 -5.72 7.70
CA ALA A 23 7.33 -6.19 9.09
C ALA A 23 8.55 -5.61 9.82
N GLU A 24 9.74 -5.65 9.18
CA GLU A 24 10.97 -5.13 9.78
C GLU A 24 10.96 -3.60 9.87
N LEU A 25 10.44 -2.90 8.85
CA LEU A 25 10.27 -1.46 8.87
C LEU A 25 9.35 -1.02 10.01
N THR A 26 8.18 -1.66 10.13
CA THR A 26 7.23 -1.41 11.21
C THR A 26 7.87 -1.62 12.57
N ARG A 27 8.57 -2.74 12.75
CA ARG A 27 9.28 -3.05 14.00
C ARG A 27 10.35 -2.00 14.32
N ALA A 28 11.09 -1.54 13.32
CA ALA A 28 12.13 -0.52 13.49
C ALA A 28 11.54 0.84 13.87
N LEU A 29 10.46 1.25 13.20
CA LEU A 29 9.78 2.51 13.47
C LEU A 29 9.10 2.51 14.85
N ARG A 30 8.43 1.42 15.24
CA ARG A 30 7.77 1.27 16.54
C ARG A 30 8.74 1.29 17.75
N ARG A 31 10.06 1.14 17.52
CA ARG A 31 11.08 1.33 18.57
C ARG A 31 11.42 2.80 18.82
N ARG A 32 10.89 3.71 18.03
CA ARG A 32 11.11 5.14 18.17
C ARG A 32 9.99 5.75 19.02
N ASP A 33 10.35 6.49 20.04
CA ASP A 33 9.38 7.14 20.94
C ASP A 33 8.65 8.33 20.30
N ASP A 34 9.18 8.85 19.18
CA ASP A 34 8.64 10.02 18.47
C ASP A 34 7.69 9.65 17.31
N VAL A 35 7.45 8.33 17.08
CA VAL A 35 6.63 7.85 15.95
C VAL A 35 5.55 6.89 16.45
N ASP A 36 4.30 7.20 16.13
CA ASP A 36 3.14 6.28 16.25
C ASP A 36 2.93 5.59 14.88
N VAL A 37 3.13 4.27 14.83
CA VAL A 37 3.02 3.49 13.59
C VAL A 37 1.79 2.62 13.61
N ARG A 38 0.92 2.84 12.65
CA ARG A 38 -0.28 2.05 12.41
C ARG A 38 -0.15 1.27 11.12
N VAL A 39 -0.58 0.01 11.15
CA VAL A 39 -0.52 -0.87 9.99
C VAL A 39 -1.93 -1.23 9.55
N ARG A 40 -2.20 -1.07 8.27
CA ARG A 40 -3.43 -1.49 7.61
C ARG A 40 -3.07 -2.51 6.55
N ALA A 41 -3.50 -3.75 6.76
CA ALA A 41 -3.07 -4.85 5.91
C ALA A 41 -4.26 -5.71 5.43
N PHE A 42 -4.08 -6.33 4.27
CA PHE A 42 -5.03 -7.32 3.78
C PHE A 42 -5.05 -8.55 4.68
N GLY A 43 -6.15 -9.30 4.62
CA GLY A 43 -6.27 -10.63 5.21
C GLY A 43 -7.18 -10.69 6.43
N GLY A 44 -6.98 -11.75 7.21
CA GLY A 44 -7.76 -12.04 8.40
C GLY A 44 -7.32 -11.26 9.63
N ASP A 45 -8.07 -11.43 10.71
CA ASP A 45 -7.88 -10.73 11.97
C ASP A 45 -6.46 -10.90 12.53
N ARG A 46 -5.95 -9.83 13.13
CA ARG A 46 -4.64 -9.76 13.79
C ARG A 46 -4.81 -9.24 15.21
N ASP A 47 -4.18 -9.93 16.15
CA ASP A 47 -4.13 -9.53 17.56
C ASP A 47 -2.82 -8.77 17.84
N GLU A 48 -2.62 -7.67 17.14
CA GLU A 48 -1.47 -6.78 17.33
C GLU A 48 -1.95 -5.34 17.43
N ALA A 49 -1.61 -4.68 18.52
CA ALA A 49 -2.00 -3.30 18.77
C ALA A 49 -1.52 -2.36 17.64
N GLY A 50 -2.38 -1.46 17.20
CA GLY A 50 -2.08 -0.55 16.08
C GLY A 50 -2.03 -1.23 14.70
N THR A 51 -2.69 -2.38 14.56
CA THR A 51 -2.78 -3.12 13.30
C THR A 51 -4.23 -3.47 12.99
N TRP A 52 -4.68 -3.18 11.77
CA TRP A 52 -6.03 -3.47 11.28
C TRP A 52 -5.98 -4.33 10.03
N SER A 53 -6.98 -5.19 9.91
CA SER A 53 -7.11 -6.15 8.82
C SER A 53 -8.30 -5.85 7.93
N TYR A 54 -8.13 -6.05 6.63
CA TYR A 54 -9.13 -5.75 5.62
C TYR A 54 -9.33 -6.95 4.70
N ALA A 55 -10.52 -7.54 4.75
CA ALA A 55 -10.88 -8.66 3.88
C ALA A 55 -11.36 -8.18 2.50
N GLU A 56 -11.08 -8.97 1.48
CA GLU A 56 -11.61 -8.73 0.13
C GLU A 56 -13.13 -9.00 0.05
N ASP A 57 -13.90 -8.13 -0.60
CA ASP A 57 -15.32 -8.39 -0.91
C ASP A 57 -15.43 -9.52 -1.95
N ALA A 58 -16.19 -10.56 -1.61
CA ALA A 58 -16.35 -11.75 -2.46
C ALA A 58 -16.98 -11.44 -3.83
N ARG A 59 -17.87 -10.44 -3.92
CA ARG A 59 -18.50 -10.04 -5.19
C ARG A 59 -17.51 -9.35 -6.11
N LEU A 60 -16.66 -8.46 -5.53
CA LEU A 60 -15.58 -7.81 -6.30
C LEU A 60 -14.55 -8.83 -6.75
N ARG A 61 -14.22 -9.78 -5.88
CA ARG A 61 -13.29 -10.87 -6.19
C ARG A 61 -13.81 -11.78 -7.31
N ALA A 62 -15.10 -12.10 -7.29
CA ALA A 62 -15.74 -12.90 -8.34
C ALA A 62 -15.75 -12.17 -9.70
N ALA A 63 -15.82 -10.84 -9.70
CA ALA A 63 -15.76 -10.05 -10.92
C ALA A 63 -14.31 -9.91 -11.44
N ASN A 64 -13.37 -9.51 -10.58
CA ASN A 64 -11.96 -9.38 -10.92
C ASN A 64 -11.12 -9.20 -9.65
N ALA A 65 -9.96 -9.87 -9.57
CA ALA A 65 -9.07 -9.76 -8.41
C ALA A 65 -8.52 -8.33 -8.19
N ALA A 66 -8.29 -7.55 -9.25
CA ALA A 66 -7.85 -6.17 -9.10
C ALA A 66 -8.96 -5.27 -8.52
N LEU A 67 -10.25 -5.53 -8.84
CA LEU A 67 -11.37 -4.84 -8.20
C LEU A 67 -11.46 -5.16 -6.70
N ALA A 68 -11.23 -6.42 -6.32
CA ALA A 68 -11.19 -6.79 -4.89
C ALA A 68 -10.08 -6.04 -4.16
N THR A 69 -8.90 -5.93 -4.76
CA THR A 69 -7.78 -5.14 -4.25
C THR A 69 -8.19 -3.67 -4.04
N MET A 70 -8.81 -3.05 -5.05
CA MET A 70 -9.26 -1.65 -4.93
C MET A 70 -10.33 -1.46 -3.85
N GLY A 71 -11.20 -2.46 -3.64
CA GLY A 71 -12.18 -2.43 -2.55
C GLY A 71 -11.51 -2.36 -1.18
N VAL A 72 -10.45 -3.13 -0.97
CA VAL A 72 -9.64 -3.08 0.26
C VAL A 72 -8.91 -1.73 0.38
N ASP A 73 -8.33 -1.23 -0.71
CA ASP A 73 -7.68 0.07 -0.74
C ASP A 73 -8.61 1.20 -0.28
N LEU A 74 -9.85 1.22 -0.77
CA LEU A 74 -10.83 2.22 -0.39
C LEU A 74 -11.23 2.11 1.09
N ALA A 75 -11.37 0.90 1.62
CA ALA A 75 -11.64 0.68 3.03
C ALA A 75 -10.47 1.17 3.91
N MET A 76 -9.23 0.85 3.55
CA MET A 76 -8.05 1.35 4.25
C MET A 76 -7.98 2.88 4.20
N ALA A 77 -8.21 3.50 3.04
CA ALA A 77 -8.20 4.95 2.89
C ALA A 77 -9.27 5.63 3.76
N ALA A 78 -10.49 5.07 3.80
CA ALA A 78 -11.56 5.56 4.64
C ALA A 78 -11.18 5.58 6.12
N ASP A 79 -10.56 4.50 6.61
CA ASP A 79 -10.14 4.40 8.01
C ASP A 79 -8.92 5.28 8.34
N VAL A 80 -8.03 5.54 7.38
CA VAL A 80 -6.95 6.53 7.56
C VAL A 80 -7.53 7.93 7.79
N VAL A 81 -8.50 8.31 6.96
CA VAL A 81 -9.11 9.65 6.99
C VAL A 81 -10.07 9.82 8.15
N ALA A 82 -10.94 8.83 8.39
CA ALA A 82 -11.96 8.91 9.43
C ALA A 82 -11.40 8.76 10.85
N SER A 83 -10.24 8.11 11.02
CA SER A 83 -9.66 7.78 12.33
C SER A 83 -10.73 7.25 13.30
N PRO A 84 -11.35 6.07 13.05
CA PRO A 84 -12.53 5.61 13.78
C PRO A 84 -12.27 5.36 15.27
N ASP A 85 -11.01 5.26 15.68
CA ASP A 85 -10.56 5.16 17.06
C ASP A 85 -10.40 6.52 17.77
N GLY A 86 -10.78 7.62 17.12
CA GLY A 86 -10.66 8.97 17.64
C GLY A 86 -9.23 9.49 17.79
N ALA A 87 -8.26 8.79 17.23
CA ALA A 87 -6.87 9.22 17.27
C ALA A 87 -6.61 10.42 16.32
N PRO A 88 -5.52 11.16 16.51
CA PRO A 88 -5.10 12.21 15.59
C PRO A 88 -5.00 11.70 14.15
N ALA A 89 -5.23 12.56 13.17
CA ALA A 89 -5.04 12.24 11.76
C ALA A 89 -3.60 11.76 11.49
N ALA A 90 -3.40 11.00 10.42
CA ALA A 90 -2.06 10.62 9.98
C ALA A 90 -1.25 11.87 9.58
N ASP A 91 0.03 11.89 9.89
CA ASP A 91 0.97 12.90 9.38
C ASP A 91 1.59 12.44 8.04
N LEU A 92 1.55 11.14 7.78
CA LEU A 92 2.11 10.51 6.59
C LEU A 92 1.39 9.19 6.31
N VAL A 93 1.13 8.92 5.04
CA VAL A 93 0.68 7.61 4.56
C VAL A 93 1.80 6.96 3.76
N HIS A 94 2.12 5.71 4.06
CA HIS A 94 3.17 4.95 3.40
C HIS A 94 2.63 3.65 2.82
N SER A 95 2.56 3.52 1.51
CA SER A 95 2.07 2.31 0.84
C SER A 95 3.17 1.47 0.24
N HIS A 96 2.92 0.16 0.21
CA HIS A 96 3.85 -0.85 -0.32
C HIS A 96 3.18 -1.65 -1.43
N THR A 97 3.78 -1.67 -2.61
CA THR A 97 3.30 -2.31 -3.84
C THR A 97 2.00 -1.70 -4.39
N TRP A 98 1.67 -1.99 -5.65
CA TRP A 98 0.45 -1.49 -6.29
C TRP A 98 -0.83 -1.92 -5.53
N TYR A 99 -0.75 -3.03 -4.78
CA TYR A 99 -1.88 -3.55 -4.00
C TYR A 99 -2.41 -2.61 -2.91
N ALA A 100 -1.59 -1.66 -2.46
CA ALA A 100 -1.95 -0.69 -1.43
C ALA A 100 -1.77 0.76 -1.89
N ASN A 101 -1.31 0.95 -3.13
CA ASN A 101 -0.98 2.27 -3.64
C ASN A 101 -2.21 3.16 -3.84
N LEU A 102 -3.35 2.59 -4.28
CA LEU A 102 -4.58 3.37 -4.42
C LEU A 102 -5.09 3.85 -3.05
N GLY A 103 -5.04 2.99 -2.04
CA GLY A 103 -5.40 3.34 -0.66
C GLY A 103 -4.58 4.51 -0.14
N GLY A 104 -3.25 4.46 -0.33
CA GLY A 104 -2.35 5.55 0.04
C GLY A 104 -2.62 6.84 -0.72
N HIS A 105 -2.85 6.76 -2.03
CA HIS A 105 -3.15 7.91 -2.87
C HIS A 105 -4.47 8.58 -2.48
N VAL A 106 -5.55 7.82 -2.32
CA VAL A 106 -6.87 8.34 -1.92
C VAL A 106 -6.83 8.94 -0.52
N ALA A 107 -6.16 8.28 0.43
CA ALA A 107 -6.00 8.80 1.78
C ALA A 107 -5.23 10.13 1.79
N SER A 108 -4.18 10.25 0.97
CA SER A 108 -3.41 11.48 0.79
C SER A 108 -4.27 12.62 0.25
N LEU A 109 -5.05 12.36 -0.80
CA LEU A 109 -5.93 13.39 -1.40
C LEU A 109 -7.00 13.88 -0.43
N LEU A 110 -7.65 12.96 0.29
CA LEU A 110 -8.75 13.30 1.21
C LEU A 110 -8.25 13.91 2.52
N GLY A 111 -7.13 13.41 3.04
CA GLY A 111 -6.55 13.85 4.31
C GLY A 111 -5.60 15.05 4.18
N GLY A 112 -5.18 15.41 2.97
CA GLY A 112 -4.18 16.47 2.74
C GLY A 112 -2.81 16.11 3.30
N VAL A 113 -2.47 14.82 3.39
CA VAL A 113 -1.21 14.33 3.98
C VAL A 113 -0.28 13.78 2.91
N PRO A 114 1.06 13.85 3.09
CA PRO A 114 2.00 13.29 2.13
C PRO A 114 1.85 11.78 1.99
N HIS A 115 1.93 11.29 0.75
CA HIS A 115 1.98 9.87 0.41
C HIS A 115 3.40 9.47 0.02
N VAL A 116 3.96 8.48 0.70
CA VAL A 116 5.24 7.84 0.37
C VAL A 116 4.96 6.46 -0.21
N VAL A 117 5.65 6.09 -1.29
CA VAL A 117 5.52 4.78 -1.93
C VAL A 117 6.83 4.02 -1.82
N SER A 118 6.80 2.77 -1.33
CA SER A 118 7.94 1.84 -1.46
C SER A 118 7.78 0.94 -2.66
N ALA A 119 8.75 1.02 -3.58
CA ALA A 119 8.79 0.24 -4.80
C ALA A 119 9.49 -1.11 -4.58
N HIS A 120 8.73 -2.20 -4.58
CA HIS A 120 9.24 -3.58 -4.51
C HIS A 120 9.25 -4.28 -5.87
N SER A 121 8.42 -3.83 -6.79
CA SER A 121 8.31 -4.27 -8.17
C SER A 121 7.57 -3.18 -8.95
N LEU A 122 7.68 -3.20 -10.28
CA LEU A 122 6.99 -2.26 -11.17
C LEU A 122 6.15 -3.02 -12.19
N GLU A 123 4.92 -2.60 -12.40
CA GLU A 123 4.03 -3.21 -13.40
C GLU A 123 4.58 -3.11 -14.84
N PRO A 124 5.19 -2.00 -15.29
CA PRO A 124 5.81 -1.93 -16.61
C PRO A 124 6.90 -2.97 -16.89
N LEU A 125 7.53 -3.50 -15.85
CA LEU A 125 8.54 -4.56 -15.97
C LEU A 125 7.95 -5.97 -15.97
N ARG A 126 6.63 -6.08 -15.99
CA ARG A 126 5.88 -7.35 -15.96
C ARG A 126 4.88 -7.47 -17.11
N PRO A 127 5.28 -7.20 -18.37
CA PRO A 127 4.36 -7.18 -19.51
C PRO A 127 3.62 -8.51 -19.74
N TRP A 128 4.23 -9.63 -19.33
CA TRP A 128 3.57 -10.95 -19.39
C TRP A 128 2.29 -11.05 -18.54
N LYS A 129 2.12 -10.19 -17.56
CA LYS A 129 0.87 -10.13 -16.77
C LYS A 129 -0.32 -9.64 -17.59
N ALA A 130 -0.11 -8.87 -18.65
CA ALA A 130 -1.19 -8.42 -19.52
C ALA A 130 -1.93 -9.61 -20.17
N GLU A 131 -1.18 -10.64 -20.60
CA GLU A 131 -1.75 -11.86 -21.16
C GLU A 131 -2.49 -12.69 -20.10
N GLN A 132 -1.99 -12.73 -18.87
CA GLN A 132 -2.55 -13.54 -17.79
C GLN A 132 -3.76 -12.88 -17.11
N LEU A 133 -3.76 -11.56 -16.96
CA LEU A 133 -4.71 -10.82 -16.11
C LEU A 133 -5.64 -9.90 -16.92
N GLY A 134 -5.39 -9.70 -18.23
CA GLY A 134 -6.21 -8.87 -19.10
C GLY A 134 -6.50 -7.49 -18.51
N GLY A 135 -7.77 -7.15 -18.35
CA GLY A 135 -8.20 -5.87 -17.76
C GLY A 135 -7.70 -5.61 -16.34
N GLY A 136 -7.44 -6.67 -15.57
CA GLY A 136 -6.85 -6.54 -14.24
C GLY A 136 -5.45 -5.94 -14.26
N TYR A 137 -4.63 -6.26 -15.28
CA TYR A 137 -3.32 -5.66 -15.46
C TYR A 137 -3.38 -4.18 -15.88
N ALA A 138 -4.33 -3.83 -16.74
CA ALA A 138 -4.55 -2.43 -17.09
C ALA A 138 -4.90 -1.60 -15.85
N LEU A 139 -5.72 -2.17 -14.96
CA LEU A 139 -6.13 -1.52 -13.73
C LEU A 139 -4.96 -1.38 -12.74
N SER A 140 -4.17 -2.43 -12.50
CA SER A 140 -3.00 -2.37 -11.62
C SER A 140 -1.93 -1.39 -12.13
N SER A 141 -1.71 -1.35 -13.46
CA SER A 141 -0.78 -0.41 -14.08
C SER A 141 -1.24 1.04 -13.95
N TRP A 142 -2.55 1.30 -14.08
CA TRP A 142 -3.12 2.62 -13.86
C TRP A 142 -2.97 3.06 -12.41
N VAL A 143 -3.29 2.21 -11.44
CA VAL A 143 -3.14 2.49 -10.01
C VAL A 143 -1.69 2.81 -9.65
N GLU A 144 -0.76 1.95 -10.10
CA GLU A 144 0.66 2.15 -9.81
C GLU A 144 1.16 3.48 -10.38
N ARG A 145 0.90 3.74 -11.66
CA ARG A 145 1.29 5.00 -12.29
C ARG A 145 0.73 6.21 -11.56
N THR A 146 -0.57 6.22 -11.27
CA THR A 146 -1.24 7.34 -10.59
C THR A 146 -0.60 7.62 -9.23
N ALA A 147 -0.30 6.58 -8.46
CA ALA A 147 0.33 6.72 -7.16
C ALA A 147 1.77 7.24 -7.26
N TYR A 148 2.55 6.71 -8.20
CA TYR A 148 3.96 7.12 -8.39
C TYR A 148 4.10 8.55 -8.86
N GLU A 149 3.28 8.99 -9.84
CA GLU A 149 3.31 10.35 -10.38
C GLU A 149 2.84 11.42 -9.37
N SER A 150 2.06 11.02 -8.36
CA SER A 150 1.52 11.92 -7.33
C SER A 150 2.19 11.80 -5.95
N ALA A 151 3.07 10.81 -5.75
CA ALA A 151 3.71 10.58 -4.47
C ALA A 151 4.61 11.76 -4.05
N ALA A 152 4.59 12.10 -2.76
CA ALA A 152 5.51 13.06 -2.19
C ALA A 152 6.97 12.55 -2.20
N ALA A 153 7.15 11.22 -2.10
CA ALA A 153 8.43 10.56 -2.22
C ALA A 153 8.28 9.08 -2.62
N ILE A 154 9.29 8.54 -3.30
CA ILE A 154 9.38 7.13 -3.67
C ILE A 154 10.65 6.54 -3.07
N ILE A 155 10.50 5.45 -2.31
CA ILE A 155 11.59 4.66 -1.75
C ILE A 155 11.87 3.50 -2.70
N ALA A 156 13.03 3.52 -3.35
CA ALA A 156 13.53 2.42 -4.16
C ALA A 156 14.32 1.45 -3.29
N VAL A 157 13.95 0.16 -3.28
CA VAL A 157 14.62 -0.87 -2.47
C VAL A 157 16.02 -1.25 -2.96
N SER A 158 16.45 -0.73 -4.11
CA SER A 158 17.80 -0.92 -4.66
C SER A 158 18.14 0.16 -5.69
N HIS A 159 19.44 0.27 -6.02
CA HIS A 159 19.89 1.15 -7.12
C HIS A 159 19.29 0.74 -8.47
N GLY A 160 19.13 -0.57 -8.73
CA GLY A 160 18.45 -1.07 -9.92
C GLY A 160 16.99 -0.62 -9.96
N MET A 161 16.25 -0.80 -8.87
CA MET A 161 14.87 -0.32 -8.76
C MET A 161 14.76 1.19 -8.98
N ARG A 162 15.69 1.98 -8.43
CA ARG A 162 15.72 3.42 -8.68
C ARG A 162 15.86 3.76 -10.17
N ALA A 163 16.76 3.08 -10.87
CA ALA A 163 16.93 3.27 -12.31
C ALA A 163 15.67 2.86 -13.09
N ASP A 164 15.01 1.79 -12.69
CA ASP A 164 13.77 1.30 -13.30
C ASP A 164 12.61 2.28 -13.10
N ILE A 165 12.46 2.84 -11.90
CA ILE A 165 11.45 3.87 -11.60
C ILE A 165 11.65 5.07 -12.51
N LEU A 166 12.85 5.62 -12.58
CA LEU A 166 13.15 6.80 -13.40
C LEU A 166 12.96 6.57 -14.91
N ARG A 167 13.02 5.32 -15.38
CA ARG A 167 12.70 4.98 -16.78
C ARG A 167 11.20 4.81 -17.02
N SER A 168 10.48 4.29 -16.03
CA SER A 168 9.07 3.95 -16.16
C SER A 168 8.13 5.11 -15.83
N TYR A 169 8.56 5.99 -14.92
CA TYR A 169 7.80 7.12 -14.38
C TYR A 169 8.71 8.36 -14.31
N PRO A 170 9.04 8.98 -15.46
CA PRO A 170 9.94 10.14 -15.56
C PRO A 170 9.34 11.42 -14.97
#